data_bd7cfef09514a0582d952f8a56bf6b26
#
_entry.id   bd7cfef09514a0582d952f8a56bf6b26
#
_cell.length_a   1.000
_cell.length_b   1.000
_cell.length_c   1.000
_cell.angle_alpha   90.00
_cell.angle_beta   90.00
_cell.angle_gamma   90.00
#
_symmetry.space_group_name_H-M   'P 1'
#
loop_
_entity.id
_entity.type
_entity.pdbx_description
1 polymer ?
#
loop_
_entity_poly.entity_id
_entity_poly.type
_entity_poly.pdbx_seq_one_letter_code
_entity_poly.pdbx_strand_id
1 'polypeptide(L)' 'MTLGQNIQNARRAQGLSQEALAEKIGVSRQALGKWEKDTALPGLDNLQALAAALGIGVDALLGTE' A
#
# COMPACT_ATOMS: atom_id res chain seq x y z
N MET A 1 -11.64 7.55 -3.86
CA MET A 1 -10.72 7.28 -2.77
C MET A 1 -9.29 7.55 -3.25
N THR A 2 -8.43 7.98 -2.35
CA THR A 2 -7.04 8.23 -2.69
C THR A 2 -6.23 6.93 -2.71
N LEU A 3 -5.03 6.98 -3.29
CA LEU A 3 -4.11 5.85 -3.25
C LEU A 3 -3.84 5.41 -1.81
N GLY A 4 -3.60 6.37 -0.92
CA GLY A 4 -3.34 6.04 0.48
C GLY A 4 -4.50 5.32 1.15
N GLN A 5 -5.72 5.76 0.87
CA GLN A 5 -6.92 5.09 1.39
C GLN A 5 -7.07 3.69 0.81
N ASN A 6 -6.77 3.53 -0.48
CA ASN A 6 -6.85 2.22 -1.12
C ASN A 6 -5.83 1.25 -0.52
N ILE A 7 -4.60 1.72 -0.26
CA ILE A 7 -3.59 0.92 0.41
C ILE A 7 -4.08 0.50 1.80
N GLN A 8 -4.57 1.47 2.57
CA GLN A 8 -5.01 1.22 3.94
C GLN A 8 -6.17 0.22 3.97
N ASN A 9 -7.16 0.41 3.09
CA ASN A 9 -8.32 -0.49 3.03
C ASN A 9 -7.91 -1.91 2.64
N ALA A 10 -7.06 -2.06 1.64
CA ALA A 10 -6.60 -3.37 1.21
C ALA A 10 -5.76 -4.05 2.31
N ARG A 11 -4.92 -3.27 2.99
CA ARG A 11 -4.12 -3.78 4.10
C ARG A 11 -5.02 -4.32 5.22
N ARG A 12 -6.03 -3.55 5.61
CA ARG A 12 -6.96 -3.95 6.67
C ARG A 12 -7.79 -5.16 6.27
N ALA A 13 -8.16 -5.23 5.00
CA ALA A 13 -8.90 -6.39 4.48
C ALA A 13 -8.09 -7.68 4.59
N GLN A 14 -6.76 -7.59 4.51
CA GLN A 14 -5.86 -8.72 4.69
C GLN A 14 -5.50 -8.97 6.15
N GLY A 15 -5.99 -8.15 7.07
CA GLY A 15 -5.69 -8.30 8.49
C GLY A 15 -4.26 -7.93 8.86
N LEU A 16 -3.59 -7.09 8.05
CA LEU A 16 -2.19 -6.73 8.26
C LEU A 16 -2.07 -5.40 9.00
N SER A 17 -1.11 -5.34 9.94
CA SER A 17 -0.71 -4.05 10.51
C SER A 17 0.18 -3.31 9.52
N GLN A 18 0.37 -2.00 9.73
CA GLN A 18 1.35 -1.23 8.93
C GLN A 18 2.73 -1.87 9.01
N GLU A 19 3.14 -2.26 10.21
CA GLU A 19 4.45 -2.86 10.42
C GLU A 19 4.59 -4.16 9.64
N ALA A 20 3.58 -5.01 9.67
CA ALA A 20 3.60 -6.28 8.95
C ALA A 20 3.68 -6.08 7.45
N LEU A 21 2.89 -5.16 6.89
CA LEU A 21 2.93 -4.89 5.46
C LEU A 21 4.26 -4.28 5.05
N ALA A 22 4.77 -3.32 5.83
CA ALA A 22 6.06 -2.69 5.56
C ALA A 22 7.18 -3.73 5.52
N GLU A 23 7.20 -4.63 6.49
CA GLU A 23 8.18 -5.71 6.54
C GLU A 23 8.05 -6.62 5.30
N LYS A 24 6.84 -6.94 4.93
CA LYS A 24 6.56 -7.84 3.80
C LYS A 24 7.10 -7.31 2.49
N ILE A 25 7.07 -6.01 2.28
CA ILE A 25 7.56 -5.39 1.05
C ILE A 25 8.93 -4.73 1.19
N GLY A 26 9.55 -4.81 2.36
CA GLY A 26 10.92 -4.35 2.56
C GLY A 26 11.08 -2.84 2.67
N VAL A 27 10.07 -2.15 3.24
CA VAL A 27 10.14 -0.70 3.46
C VAL A 27 9.96 -0.40 4.95
N SER A 28 10.24 0.85 5.34
CA SER A 28 10.02 1.26 6.72
C SER A 28 8.51 1.47 6.97
N ARG A 29 8.08 1.25 8.23
CA ARG A 29 6.72 1.56 8.63
C ARG A 29 6.40 3.04 8.40
N GLN A 30 7.40 3.91 8.60
CA GLN A 30 7.24 5.35 8.40
C GLN A 30 6.92 5.69 6.95
N ALA A 31 7.61 5.05 6.00
CA ALA A 31 7.33 5.25 4.58
C ALA A 31 5.90 4.83 4.25
N LEU A 32 5.50 3.66 4.70
CA LEU A 32 4.14 3.16 4.47
C LEU A 32 3.11 4.10 5.10
N GLY A 33 3.37 4.58 6.30
CA GLY A 33 2.48 5.53 6.98
C GLY A 33 2.27 6.80 6.18
N LYS A 34 3.34 7.33 5.58
CA LYS A 34 3.25 8.51 4.71
C LYS A 34 2.41 8.23 3.48
N TRP A 35 2.60 7.05 2.86
CA TRP A 35 1.80 6.67 1.69
C TRP A 35 0.32 6.57 2.04
N GLU A 36 -0.02 5.99 3.18
CA GLU A 36 -1.41 5.83 3.60
C GLU A 36 -2.07 7.17 3.93
N LYS A 37 -1.29 8.17 4.32
CA LYS A 37 -1.78 9.53 4.59
C LYS A 37 -1.74 10.43 3.37
N ASP A 38 -1.25 9.94 2.24
CA ASP A 38 -1.07 10.71 1.00
C ASP A 38 -0.10 11.89 1.16
N THR A 39 0.82 11.80 2.11
CA THR A 39 1.88 12.80 2.29
C THR A 39 3.13 12.49 1.48
N ALA A 40 3.20 11.28 0.94
CA ALA A 40 4.24 10.87 0.00
C ALA A 40 3.65 9.81 -0.92
N LEU A 41 4.24 9.65 -2.10
CA LEU A 41 3.79 8.64 -3.06
C LEU A 41 4.85 7.53 -3.14
N PRO A 42 4.42 6.27 -3.19
CA PRO A 42 5.37 5.18 -3.45
C PRO A 42 5.83 5.23 -4.91
N GLY A 43 7.06 4.84 -5.15
CA GLY A 43 7.55 4.66 -6.50
C GLY A 43 6.91 3.46 -7.17
N LEU A 44 7.16 3.29 -8.47
CA LEU A 44 6.52 2.23 -9.25
C LEU A 44 6.82 0.83 -8.70
N ASP A 45 8.07 0.56 -8.34
CA ASP A 45 8.45 -0.74 -7.77
C ASP A 45 7.74 -1.00 -6.44
N ASN A 46 7.58 0.02 -5.62
CA ASN A 46 6.84 -0.12 -4.36
C ASN A 46 5.34 -0.30 -4.61
N LEU A 47 4.78 0.37 -5.61
CA LEU A 47 3.38 0.14 -6.01
C LEU A 47 3.17 -1.31 -6.43
N GLN A 48 4.08 -1.85 -7.23
CA GLN A 48 3.98 -3.25 -7.68
C GLN A 48 4.12 -4.21 -6.49
N ALA A 49 5.04 -3.92 -5.57
CA ALA A 49 5.23 -4.74 -4.38
C ALA A 49 3.99 -4.70 -3.49
N LEU A 50 3.40 -3.53 -3.31
CA LEU A 50 2.16 -3.36 -2.54
C LEU A 50 1.02 -4.18 -3.15
N ALA A 51 0.82 -4.05 -4.45
CA ALA A 51 -0.24 -4.78 -5.15
C ALA A 51 -0.07 -6.28 -4.99
N ALA A 52 1.15 -6.79 -5.17
CA ALA A 52 1.45 -8.21 -5.02
C ALA A 52 1.20 -8.68 -3.59
N ALA A 53 1.67 -7.92 -2.59
CA ALA A 53 1.51 -8.27 -1.18
C ALA A 53 0.05 -8.24 -0.75
N LEU A 54 -0.75 -7.32 -1.32
CA LEU A 54 -2.16 -7.17 -0.98
C LEU A 54 -3.09 -8.04 -1.83
N GLY A 55 -2.55 -8.72 -2.85
CA GLY A 55 -3.32 -9.61 -3.70
C GLY A 55 -4.30 -8.90 -4.61
N ILE A 56 -4.01 -7.68 -5.01
CA ILE A 56 -4.85 -6.90 -5.93
C ILE A 56 -4.00 -6.38 -7.09
N GLY A 57 -4.65 -5.95 -8.16
CA GLY A 57 -3.95 -5.33 -9.28
C GLY A 57 -3.49 -3.91 -8.94
N VAL A 58 -2.47 -3.44 -9.65
CA VAL A 58 -2.00 -2.05 -9.49
C VAL A 58 -3.13 -1.06 -9.84
N ASP A 59 -3.93 -1.37 -10.86
CA ASP A 59 -5.06 -0.54 -11.26
C ASP A 59 -6.12 -0.44 -10.15
N ALA A 60 -6.39 -1.54 -9.44
CA ALA A 60 -7.30 -1.51 -8.29
C ALA A 60 -6.72 -0.65 -7.17
N LEU A 61 -5.41 -0.76 -6.94
CA LEU A 61 -4.73 0.04 -5.92
C LEU A 61 -4.81 1.53 -6.26
N LEU A 62 -4.67 1.86 -7.53
CA LEU A 62 -4.76 3.24 -8.01
C LEU A 62 -6.20 3.73 -8.15
N GLY A 63 -7.18 2.83 -8.09
CA GLY A 63 -8.58 3.19 -8.24
C GLY A 63 -8.99 3.50 -9.66
N THR A 64 -8.31 2.93 -10.64
CA THR A 64 -8.55 3.18 -12.08
C THR A 64 -9.29 2.05 -12.80
N GLU A 65 -9.67 1.02 -12.09
CA GLU A 65 -10.39 -0.10 -12.70
C GLU A 65 -11.87 0.23 -12.96
#